data_9daa974a926935e2c4d0e119e9b741a5
#
_entry.id   9daa974a926935e2c4d0e119e9b741a5
#
_cell.length_a   1.000
_cell.length_b   1.000
_cell.length_c   1.000
_cell.angle_alpha   90.00
_cell.angle_beta   90.00
_cell.angle_gamma   90.00
#
_symmetry.space_group_name_H-M   'P 1'
#
loop_
_entity.id
_entity.type
_entity.pdbx_description
1 polymer ?
#
loop_
_entity_poly.entity_id
_entity_poly.type
_entity_poly.pdbx_seq_one_letter_code
_entity_poly.pdbx_strand_id
1 'polypeptide(L)'
;MEALRGKQIRFLRAKAHHLKPVVIIGQNRMTPSVIQHVDEALEQHELLKVRLTDATKEEAVEAASILVEGTGSALVQRIGHTIVLYRRRKKGAPTYKLPR
;
A
#
# COMPACT_ATOMS: atom_id res chain seq x y z
N MET A 1 -2.79 2.54 13.43
CA MET A 1 -3.77 1.57 12.92
C MET A 1 -3.48 0.20 13.50
N GLU A 2 -4.51 -0.52 13.90
CA GLU A 2 -4.31 -1.85 14.43
C GLU A 2 -3.83 -2.82 13.34
N ALA A 3 -3.10 -3.83 13.77
CA ALA A 3 -2.61 -4.85 12.85
C ALA A 3 -3.79 -5.62 12.24
N LEU A 4 -3.69 -5.90 10.96
CA LEU A 4 -4.71 -6.68 10.26
C LEU A 4 -4.65 -8.15 10.66
N ARG A 5 -5.82 -8.75 10.84
CA ARG A 5 -5.92 -10.19 11.07
C ARG A 5 -5.76 -10.93 9.75
N GLY A 6 -5.39 -12.21 9.82
CA GLY A 6 -5.22 -13.02 8.62
C GLY A 6 -6.43 -13.03 7.71
N LYS A 7 -7.63 -13.11 8.28
CA LYS A 7 -8.90 -13.07 7.55
C LYS A 7 -9.05 -11.76 6.78
N GLN A 8 -8.67 -10.64 7.40
CA GLN A 8 -8.74 -9.32 6.77
C GLN A 8 -7.70 -9.17 5.67
N ILE A 9 -6.50 -9.70 5.88
CA ILE A 9 -5.46 -9.69 4.87
C ILE A 9 -5.91 -10.48 3.63
N ARG A 10 -6.49 -11.65 3.83
CA ARG A 10 -7.00 -12.47 2.71
C ARG A 10 -8.10 -11.75 1.94
N PHE A 11 -9.00 -11.08 2.67
CA PHE A 11 -10.06 -10.28 2.05
C PHE A 11 -9.47 -9.17 1.17
N LEU A 12 -8.51 -8.43 1.71
CA LEU A 12 -7.89 -7.32 0.97
C LEU A 12 -7.05 -7.82 -0.20
N ARG A 13 -6.36 -8.94 -0.05
CA ARG A 13 -5.59 -9.53 -1.16
C ARG A 13 -6.52 -9.90 -2.31
N ALA A 14 -7.69 -10.48 -2.01
CA ALA A 14 -8.66 -10.83 -3.03
C ALA A 14 -9.18 -9.58 -3.76
N LYS A 15 -9.46 -8.50 -3.00
CA LYS A 15 -9.91 -7.24 -3.60
C LYS A 15 -8.81 -6.60 -4.44
N ALA A 16 -7.57 -6.66 -3.99
CA ALA A 16 -6.44 -6.06 -4.69
C ALA A 16 -6.08 -6.81 -5.99
N HIS A 17 -6.47 -8.07 -6.11
CA HIS A 17 -6.11 -8.89 -7.27
C HIS A 17 -6.47 -8.23 -8.60
N HIS A 18 -7.58 -7.51 -8.65
CA HIS A 18 -8.06 -6.85 -9.87
C HIS A 18 -7.57 -5.42 -10.03
N LEU A 19 -6.86 -4.87 -9.04
CA LEU A 19 -6.38 -3.49 -9.10
C LEU A 19 -5.10 -3.39 -9.92
N LYS A 20 -4.95 -2.25 -10.58
CA LYS A 20 -3.70 -1.88 -11.25
C LYS A 20 -2.91 -0.95 -10.35
N PRO A 21 -1.57 -0.91 -10.48
CA PRO A 21 -0.78 0.06 -9.72
C PRO A 21 -1.22 1.49 -10.00
N VAL A 22 -1.43 2.27 -8.95
CA VAL A 22 -1.79 3.68 -9.07
C VAL A 22 -0.60 4.60 -8.82
N VAL A 23 0.48 4.06 -8.24
CA VAL A 23 1.72 4.79 -8.02
C VAL A 23 2.85 3.94 -8.57
N ILE A 24 3.70 4.56 -9.40
CA ILE A 24 4.89 3.90 -9.94
C ILE A 24 6.09 4.70 -9.47
N ILE A 25 7.02 4.03 -8.78
CA ILE A 25 8.20 4.67 -8.21
C ILE A 25 9.44 4.22 -8.96
N GLY A 26 10.19 5.18 -9.50
CA GLY A 26 11.42 4.93 -10.21
C GLY A 26 12.64 4.93 -9.31
N GLN A 27 13.81 5.24 -9.88
CA GLN A 27 15.09 5.15 -9.19
C GLN A 27 15.27 6.08 -8.00
N ASN A 28 14.70 7.28 -8.02
CA ASN A 28 14.80 8.25 -6.91
C ASN A 28 13.69 8.04 -5.89
N ARG A 29 13.71 6.92 -5.26
CA ARG A 29 12.55 6.28 -4.66
C ARG A 29 11.85 7.00 -3.52
N MET A 30 12.40 6.89 -2.32
CA MET A 30 11.63 7.24 -1.11
C MET A 30 11.93 8.67 -0.68
N THR A 31 11.50 9.62 -1.49
CA THR A 31 11.55 11.03 -1.13
C THR A 31 10.32 11.38 -0.30
N PRO A 32 10.36 12.47 0.50
CA PRO A 32 9.17 12.94 1.19
C PRO A 32 7.99 13.20 0.26
N SER A 33 8.27 13.67 -0.96
CA SER A 33 7.24 13.93 -1.98
C SER A 33 6.55 12.64 -2.42
N VAL A 34 7.29 11.57 -2.61
CA VAL A 34 6.73 10.27 -2.98
C VAL A 34 5.87 9.72 -1.85
N ILE A 35 6.35 9.80 -0.62
CA ILE A 35 5.60 9.32 0.55
C ILE A 35 4.28 10.09 0.67
N GLN A 36 4.30 11.41 0.47
CA GLN A 36 3.11 12.24 0.50
C GLN A 36 2.13 11.84 -0.61
N HIS A 37 2.64 11.55 -1.81
CA HIS A 37 1.81 11.12 -2.93
C HIS A 37 1.09 9.81 -2.61
N VAL A 38 1.80 8.85 -2.02
CA VAL A 38 1.19 7.58 -1.60
C VAL A 38 0.16 7.81 -0.50
N ASP A 39 0.46 8.70 0.45
CA ASP A 39 -0.45 9.06 1.53
C ASP A 39 -1.77 9.61 0.98
N GLU A 40 -1.70 10.53 0.02
CA GLU A 40 -2.89 11.10 -0.62
C GLU A 40 -3.67 10.04 -1.40
N ALA A 41 -2.96 9.16 -2.11
CA ALA A 41 -3.59 8.08 -2.85
C ALA A 41 -4.31 7.10 -1.92
N LEU A 42 -3.74 6.83 -0.74
CA LEU A 42 -4.38 5.98 0.26
C LEU A 42 -5.67 6.61 0.79
N GLU A 43 -5.69 7.93 0.94
CA GLU A 43 -6.90 8.62 1.38
C GLU A 43 -8.03 8.47 0.34
N GLN A 44 -7.67 8.49 -0.94
CA GLN A 44 -8.65 8.32 -2.02
C GLN A 44 -9.11 6.88 -2.20
N HIS A 45 -8.17 5.94 -2.18
CA HIS A 45 -8.43 4.56 -2.60
C HIS A 45 -8.54 3.55 -1.47
N GLU A 46 -7.97 3.83 -0.30
CA GLU A 46 -7.83 2.94 0.86
C GLU A 46 -6.97 1.72 0.58
N LEU A 47 -7.20 1.04 -0.53
CA LEU A 47 -6.42 -0.13 -0.95
C LEU A 47 -5.79 0.19 -2.29
N LEU A 48 -4.47 0.02 -2.40
CA LEU A 48 -3.79 0.33 -3.64
C LEU A 48 -2.54 -0.50 -3.85
N LYS A 49 -2.06 -0.48 -5.08
CA LYS A 49 -0.80 -1.10 -5.46
C LYS A 49 0.21 -0.02 -5.81
N VAL A 50 1.43 -0.21 -5.33
CA VAL A 50 2.59 0.61 -5.68
C VAL A 50 3.57 -0.30 -6.39
N ARG A 51 4.03 0.11 -7.55
CA ARG A 51 5.01 -0.65 -8.32
C ARG A 51 6.35 0.07 -8.31
N LEU A 52 7.42 -0.69 -8.03
CA LEU A 52 8.77 -0.15 -8.14
C LEU A 52 9.42 -0.63 -9.43
N THR A 53 10.08 0.29 -10.14
CA THR A 53 10.86 -0.06 -11.33
C THR A 53 12.33 -0.02 -10.96
N ASP A 54 13.13 -0.85 -11.63
CA ASP A 54 14.58 -0.92 -11.43
C ASP A 54 14.98 -1.10 -9.97
N ALA A 55 14.29 -2.01 -9.27
CA ALA A 55 14.53 -2.29 -7.86
C ALA A 55 14.97 -3.73 -7.66
N THR A 56 15.85 -3.94 -6.69
CA THR A 56 16.14 -5.29 -6.21
C THR A 56 15.02 -5.71 -5.27
N LYS A 57 15.00 -7.00 -4.95
CA LYS A 57 14.05 -7.54 -3.98
C LYS A 57 14.22 -6.85 -2.62
N GLU A 58 15.46 -6.67 -2.21
CA GLU A 58 15.79 -6.05 -0.93
C GLU A 58 15.31 -4.60 -0.90
N GLU A 59 15.48 -3.87 -1.99
CA GLU A 59 14.97 -2.50 -2.10
C GLU A 59 13.45 -2.45 -2.04
N ALA A 60 12.77 -3.44 -2.62
CA ALA A 60 11.31 -3.50 -2.55
C ALA A 60 10.82 -3.75 -1.12
N VAL A 61 11.49 -4.63 -0.40
CA VAL A 61 11.17 -4.90 1.00
C VAL A 61 11.37 -3.64 1.85
N GLU A 62 12.48 -2.95 1.65
CA GLU A 62 12.77 -1.71 2.38
C GLU A 62 11.76 -0.62 2.05
N ALA A 63 11.42 -0.46 0.77
CA ALA A 63 10.44 0.53 0.33
C ALA A 63 9.08 0.29 0.98
N ALA A 64 8.65 -0.97 1.08
CA ALA A 64 7.40 -1.32 1.74
C ALA A 64 7.41 -0.85 3.19
N SER A 65 8.49 -1.09 3.91
CA SER A 65 8.63 -0.68 5.29
C SER A 65 8.57 0.85 5.44
N ILE A 66 9.28 1.55 4.59
CA ILE A 66 9.29 3.03 4.61
C ILE A 66 7.90 3.58 4.33
N LEU A 67 7.18 3.03 3.37
CA LEU A 67 5.83 3.47 3.03
C LEU A 67 4.85 3.20 4.16
N VAL A 68 4.92 2.02 4.78
CA VAL A 68 4.07 1.68 5.91
C VAL A 68 4.28 2.66 7.06
N GLU A 69 5.51 2.94 7.41
CA GLU A 69 5.81 3.89 8.49
C GLU A 69 5.44 5.32 8.12
N GLY A 70 5.74 5.74 6.90
CA GLY A 70 5.51 7.11 6.47
C GLY A 70 4.05 7.48 6.27
N THR A 71 3.20 6.50 5.97
CA THR A 71 1.78 6.75 5.69
C THR A 71 0.84 6.20 6.76
N GLY A 72 1.33 5.41 7.69
CA GLY A 72 0.49 4.76 8.68
C GLY A 72 -0.41 3.68 8.07
N SER A 73 0.02 3.09 6.95
CA SER A 73 -0.74 2.03 6.29
C SER A 73 -0.24 0.66 6.74
N ALA A 74 -0.96 -0.37 6.30
CA ALA A 74 -0.58 -1.76 6.54
C ALA A 74 -0.12 -2.39 5.24
N LEU A 75 0.91 -3.22 5.32
CA LEU A 75 1.35 -4.02 4.19
C LEU A 75 0.42 -5.23 4.06
N VAL A 76 -0.32 -5.29 2.96
CA VAL A 76 -1.22 -6.42 2.69
C VAL A 76 -0.47 -7.55 2.02
N GLN A 77 0.37 -7.20 1.05
CA GLN A 77 1.11 -8.20 0.27
C GLN A 77 2.23 -7.53 -0.51
N ARG A 78 3.31 -8.25 -0.74
CA ARG A 78 4.34 -7.85 -1.69
C ARG A 78 4.48 -8.98 -2.71
N ILE A 79 4.29 -8.65 -3.98
CA ILE A 79 4.43 -9.59 -5.09
C ILE A 79 5.53 -9.07 -6.01
N GLY A 80 6.73 -9.64 -5.92
CA GLY A 80 7.86 -9.13 -6.68
C GLY A 80 8.13 -7.67 -6.33
N HIS A 81 8.01 -6.79 -7.31
CA HIS A 81 8.24 -5.35 -7.14
C HIS A 81 6.94 -4.57 -6.93
N THR A 82 5.83 -5.25 -6.68
CA THR A 82 4.54 -4.63 -6.42
C THR A 82 4.21 -4.75 -4.94
N ILE A 83 3.85 -3.63 -4.33
CA ILE A 83 3.50 -3.53 -2.93
C ILE A 83 2.02 -3.20 -2.82
N VAL A 84 1.28 -3.96 -2.03
CA VAL A 84 -0.14 -3.72 -1.79
C VAL A 84 -0.29 -3.14 -0.39
N LEU A 85 -0.85 -1.95 -0.31
CA LEU A 85 -1.04 -1.21 0.94
C LEU A 85 -2.51 -0.96 1.20
N TYR A 86 -2.88 -0.95 2.48
CA TYR A 86 -4.22 -0.62 2.91
C TYR A 86 -4.18 0.35 4.09
N ARG A 87 -5.05 1.37 4.03
CA ARG A 87 -5.30 2.25 5.16
C ARG A 87 -6.73 2.78 5.04
N ARG A 88 -7.50 2.64 6.12
CA ARG A 88 -8.85 3.23 6.14
C ARG A 88 -8.72 4.74 5.97
N ARG A 89 -9.54 5.32 5.10
CA ARG A 89 -9.53 6.77 4.91
C ARG A 89 -9.90 7.49 6.19
N LYS A 90 -9.30 8.65 6.37
CA LYS A 90 -9.51 9.47 7.57
C LYS A 90 -10.82 10.23 7.52
N LYS A 91 -11.23 10.64 6.32
CA LYS A 91 -12.45 11.41 6.10
C LYS A 91 -13.37 10.67 5.15
N GLY A 92 -14.65 10.59 5.51
CA GLY A 92 -15.65 9.94 4.68
C GLY A 92 -15.85 8.48 5.03
N ALA A 93 -16.82 7.87 4.38
CA ALA A 93 -17.16 6.48 4.62
C ALA A 93 -16.11 5.54 4.01
N PRO A 94 -15.78 4.43 4.70
CA PRO A 94 -14.80 3.48 4.15
C PRO A 94 -15.33 2.79 2.90
N THR A 95 -14.43 2.60 1.93
CA THR A 95 -14.74 1.86 0.71
C THR A 95 -14.81 0.36 0.96
N TYR A 96 -13.90 -0.12 1.82
CA TYR A 96 -13.80 -1.56 2.12
C TYR A 96 -14.29 -1.84 3.53
N LYS A 97 -15.29 -2.71 3.63
CA LYS A 97 -15.79 -3.16 4.92
C LYS A 97 -15.09 -4.47 5.26
N LEU A 98 -14.13 -4.39 6.18
CA LEU A 98 -13.33 -5.54 6.52
C LEU A 98 -14.14 -6.57 7.32
N PRO A 99 -13.90 -7.87 7.10
CA PRO A 99 -14.50 -8.91 7.95
C PRO A 99 -13.93 -8.83 9.35
N ARG A 100 -14.74 -9.21 10.31
CA ARG A 100 -14.36 -9.22 11.73
C ARG A 100 -13.55 -10.46 12.09
#